data_b2c452cdca7ac5c9c74ee47bbdce2b28
#
_entry.id   b2c452cdca7ac5c9c74ee47bbdce2b28
#
_cell.length_a   1.000
_cell.length_b   1.000
_cell.length_c   1.000
_cell.angle_alpha   90.00
_cell.angle_beta   90.00
_cell.angle_gamma   90.00
#
_symmetry.space_group_name_H-M   'P 1'
#
loop_
_entity.id
_entity.type
_entity.pdbx_description
1 polymer ?
#
loop_
_entity_poly.entity_id
_entity_poly.type
_entity_poly.pdbx_seq_one_letter_code
_entity_poly.pdbx_strand_id
1 'polypeptide(L)'
;MNKRYFMIIAITIVISSVIAYYYLVHTESIREKEMDETDFLKDKVAVVYYSTTIDTRPGKGFAVFIDQNGEAYPFETKGLELGSSAFNGKTVFFQDETNDYTLSTELKKEKRDKPQFTGDYIGENPKDNSFFSIFNTGFAENGEGYESDIYWKHNQQHKKDTLPFFIETRGQHKNNIYTISGDVTTDEKDGHESYTFALHKTTLSAEAKTVEIMSWNDSDEPLPLSHMHYFNNHLYYLDTVSRKEKSEFRMVDLDLKNKQADDQIIFETALEETDDFLPHSVHKNAHIDKDKFYMIDGKGNVYSTDLRTGSSKKEFHIKTEFQPHDFVEVDWRDHYLYLYFNTTDKSALETYDLTSGERIDRLEIKGVEEILKKNKVYSYDLLILK
;
A
#
# COMPACT_ATOMS: atom_id res chain seq x y z
N MET A 1 -24.48 58.49 -0.46
CA MET A 1 -24.77 57.02 -0.39
C MET A 1 -25.09 56.67 1.07
N ASN A 2 -26.22 56.06 1.33
CA ASN A 2 -26.72 55.87 2.68
C ASN A 2 -25.86 54.84 3.41
N LYS A 3 -25.37 55.09 4.65
CA LYS A 3 -24.52 54.20 5.44
C LYS A 3 -25.08 52.74 5.50
N ARG A 4 -26.43 52.60 5.47
CA ARG A 4 -27.08 51.28 5.43
C ARG A 4 -26.81 50.49 4.15
N TYR A 5 -26.77 51.15 2.96
CA TYR A 5 -26.44 50.51 1.71
C TYR A 5 -24.97 50.03 1.66
N PHE A 6 -24.07 50.85 2.21
CA PHE A 6 -22.65 50.48 2.27
C PHE A 6 -22.44 49.25 3.16
N MET A 7 -23.13 49.18 4.29
CA MET A 7 -23.06 48.05 5.21
C MET A 7 -23.62 46.75 4.60
N ILE A 8 -24.74 46.86 3.84
CA ILE A 8 -25.34 45.69 3.15
C ILE A 8 -24.36 45.15 2.06
N ILE A 9 -23.78 46.03 1.27
CA ILE A 9 -22.78 45.63 0.24
C ILE A 9 -21.58 44.96 0.88
N ALA A 10 -21.02 45.49 1.97
CA ALA A 10 -19.90 44.91 2.68
C ALA A 10 -20.22 43.50 3.23
N ILE A 11 -21.39 43.31 3.82
CA ILE A 11 -21.85 42.02 4.34
C ILE A 11 -22.03 41.03 3.18
N THR A 12 -22.59 41.45 2.05
CA THR A 12 -22.77 40.58 0.88
C THR A 12 -21.41 40.12 0.31
N ILE A 13 -20.42 41.01 0.22
CA ILE A 13 -19.09 40.68 -0.22
C ILE A 13 -18.43 39.67 0.72
N VAL A 14 -18.54 39.88 2.04
CA VAL A 14 -17.96 38.92 3.00
C VAL A 14 -18.63 37.56 2.90
N ILE A 15 -19.98 37.51 2.83
CA ILE A 15 -20.69 36.23 2.66
C ILE A 15 -20.29 35.53 1.36
N SER A 16 -20.27 36.29 0.24
CA SER A 16 -19.87 35.73 -1.05
C SER A 16 -18.42 35.22 -1.03
N SER A 17 -17.52 35.94 -0.35
CA SER A 17 -16.13 35.52 -0.21
C SER A 17 -15.97 34.26 0.64
N VAL A 18 -16.78 34.16 1.73
CA VAL A 18 -16.80 32.95 2.57
C VAL A 18 -17.37 31.74 1.82
N ILE A 19 -18.44 31.96 1.05
CA ILE A 19 -19.04 30.92 0.21
C ILE A 19 -18.05 30.49 -0.90
N ALA A 20 -17.44 31.45 -1.59
CA ALA A 20 -16.43 31.15 -2.62
C ALA A 20 -15.21 30.43 -2.03
N TYR A 21 -14.74 30.88 -0.86
CA TYR A 21 -13.66 30.19 -0.13
C TYR A 21 -14.06 28.76 0.26
N TYR A 22 -15.29 28.57 0.73
CA TYR A 22 -15.80 27.23 1.07
C TYR A 22 -15.81 26.31 -0.14
N TYR A 23 -16.34 26.77 -1.30
CA TYR A 23 -16.35 25.97 -2.55
C TYR A 23 -14.95 25.74 -3.14
N LEU A 24 -14.01 26.67 -2.94
CA LEU A 24 -12.63 26.52 -3.43
C LEU A 24 -11.80 25.56 -2.58
N VAL A 25 -12.11 25.42 -1.28
CA VAL A 25 -11.31 24.65 -0.33
C VAL A 25 -11.93 23.30 -0.01
N HIS A 26 -13.26 23.17 -0.09
CA HIS A 26 -13.93 21.90 0.18
C HIS A 26 -13.96 21.02 -1.07
N THR A 27 -13.40 19.82 -0.93
CA THR A 27 -13.62 18.72 -1.87
C THR A 27 -15.01 18.15 -1.62
N GLU A 28 -15.79 17.91 -2.68
CA GLU A 28 -17.04 17.17 -2.54
C GLU A 28 -16.68 15.74 -2.12
N SER A 29 -16.99 15.38 -0.88
CA SER A 29 -16.83 14.04 -0.34
C SER A 29 -18.19 13.46 0.04
N ILE A 30 -18.33 12.16 -0.15
CA ILE A 30 -19.52 11.43 0.32
C ILE A 30 -19.53 11.40 1.85
N ARG A 31 -20.71 11.43 2.42
CA ARG A 31 -20.90 11.37 3.87
C ARG A 31 -21.07 9.94 4.35
N GLU A 32 -20.78 9.69 5.62
CA GLU A 32 -20.98 8.38 6.27
C GLU A 32 -22.38 7.81 5.96
N LYS A 33 -23.42 8.64 6.01
CA LYS A 33 -24.79 8.23 5.72
C LYS A 33 -25.02 7.72 4.28
N GLU A 34 -24.27 8.19 3.31
CA GLU A 34 -24.38 7.75 1.92
C GLU A 34 -23.68 6.38 1.73
N MET A 35 -22.69 6.08 2.57
CA MET A 35 -22.04 4.76 2.62
C MET A 35 -22.88 3.71 3.37
N ASP A 36 -23.85 4.14 4.20
CA ASP A 36 -24.78 3.24 4.92
C ASP A 36 -25.94 2.74 4.04
N GLU A 37 -25.96 3.11 2.77
CA GLU A 37 -26.90 2.53 1.83
C GLU A 37 -26.54 1.07 1.56
N THR A 38 -27.52 0.17 1.72
CA THR A 38 -27.29 -1.30 1.68
C THR A 38 -26.65 -1.83 0.41
N ASP A 39 -26.67 -1.04 -0.66
CA ASP A 39 -26.14 -1.39 -1.98
C ASP A 39 -24.89 -0.58 -2.36
N PHE A 40 -24.31 0.22 -1.46
CA PHE A 40 -23.20 1.12 -1.81
C PHE A 40 -22.02 0.40 -2.49
N LEU A 41 -21.60 -0.76 -1.96
CA LEU A 41 -20.50 -1.55 -2.53
C LEU A 41 -20.86 -2.36 -3.78
N LYS A 42 -22.12 -2.48 -4.11
CA LYS A 42 -22.59 -3.41 -5.15
C LYS A 42 -22.07 -3.10 -6.56
N ASP A 43 -21.94 -1.83 -6.90
CA ASP A 43 -21.45 -1.35 -8.19
C ASP A 43 -19.98 -0.89 -8.14
N LYS A 44 -19.35 -0.88 -6.98
CA LYS A 44 -17.95 -0.48 -6.84
C LYS A 44 -17.03 -1.58 -7.34
N VAL A 45 -16.00 -1.17 -8.08
CA VAL A 45 -15.03 -2.09 -8.70
C VAL A 45 -13.65 -1.97 -8.04
N ALA A 46 -13.33 -0.79 -7.49
CA ALA A 46 -12.05 -0.55 -6.83
C ALA A 46 -12.15 0.50 -5.72
N VAL A 47 -11.13 0.52 -4.86
CA VAL A 47 -10.83 1.60 -3.92
C VAL A 47 -9.40 2.05 -4.15
N VAL A 48 -9.19 3.37 -4.23
CA VAL A 48 -7.85 3.97 -4.22
C VAL A 48 -7.69 4.76 -2.93
N TYR A 49 -6.62 4.49 -2.19
CA TYR A 49 -6.33 5.21 -0.96
C TYR A 49 -5.35 6.35 -1.23
N TYR A 50 -5.71 7.54 -0.81
CA TYR A 50 -4.88 8.74 -0.90
C TYR A 50 -4.62 9.33 0.48
N SER A 51 -3.44 9.91 0.67
CA SER A 51 -3.11 10.66 1.87
C SER A 51 -2.07 11.74 1.60
N THR A 52 -2.03 12.72 2.49
CA THR A 52 -0.89 13.62 2.63
C THR A 52 0.27 12.89 3.28
N THR A 53 1.49 13.41 3.11
CA THR A 53 2.69 12.92 3.79
C THR A 53 2.66 13.27 5.30
N ILE A 54 3.46 12.57 6.09
CA ILE A 54 3.60 12.76 7.54
C ILE A 54 4.01 14.20 7.93
N ASP A 55 4.68 14.91 7.04
CA ASP A 55 5.10 16.30 7.27
C ASP A 55 3.94 17.29 7.18
N THR A 56 2.82 16.90 6.59
CA THR A 56 1.63 17.73 6.43
C THR A 56 0.69 17.53 7.61
N ARG A 57 0.62 18.50 8.52
CA ARG A 57 -0.29 18.44 9.67
C ARG A 57 -1.18 19.69 9.78
N PRO A 58 -2.49 19.53 9.98
CA PRO A 58 -3.25 18.27 10.00
C PRO A 58 -3.28 17.61 8.63
N GLY A 59 -3.04 16.31 8.58
CA GLY A 59 -3.10 15.54 7.35
C GLY A 59 -4.53 15.26 6.90
N LYS A 60 -4.69 15.06 5.59
CA LYS A 60 -5.94 14.60 4.96
C LYS A 60 -5.71 13.30 4.23
N GLY A 61 -6.68 12.42 4.28
CA GLY A 61 -6.75 11.17 3.52
C GLY A 61 -8.08 11.04 2.81
N PHE A 62 -8.14 10.16 1.83
CA PHE A 62 -9.34 9.82 1.09
C PHE A 62 -9.34 8.32 0.76
N ALA A 63 -10.43 7.64 1.11
CA ALA A 63 -10.76 6.36 0.49
C ALA A 63 -11.70 6.66 -0.70
N VAL A 64 -11.20 6.49 -1.92
CA VAL A 64 -11.93 6.81 -3.15
C VAL A 64 -12.50 5.54 -3.73
N PHE A 65 -13.81 5.37 -3.63
CA PHE A 65 -14.53 4.24 -4.21
C PHE A 65 -14.84 4.54 -5.68
N ILE A 66 -14.53 3.61 -6.57
CA ILE A 66 -14.74 3.77 -8.01
C ILE A 66 -15.83 2.78 -8.43
N ASP A 67 -16.84 3.26 -9.12
CA ASP A 67 -17.91 2.41 -9.65
C ASP A 67 -17.60 1.85 -11.04
N GLN A 68 -18.44 0.95 -11.50
CA GLN A 68 -18.33 0.30 -12.83
C GLN A 68 -18.44 1.27 -14.02
N ASN A 69 -18.89 2.51 -13.81
CA ASN A 69 -18.97 3.56 -14.82
C ASN A 69 -17.79 4.52 -14.78
N GLY A 70 -16.86 4.32 -13.84
CA GLY A 70 -15.69 5.16 -13.61
C GLY A 70 -15.96 6.42 -12.80
N GLU A 71 -17.13 6.54 -12.15
CA GLU A 71 -17.38 7.66 -11.26
C GLU A 71 -16.71 7.41 -9.90
N ALA A 72 -16.00 8.43 -9.40
CA ALA A 72 -15.26 8.37 -8.14
C ALA A 72 -16.10 8.94 -6.99
N TYR A 73 -16.10 8.23 -5.87
CA TYR A 73 -16.81 8.57 -4.64
C TYR A 73 -15.81 8.74 -3.50
N PRO A 74 -15.25 9.93 -3.29
CA PRO A 74 -14.26 10.17 -2.25
C PRO A 74 -14.89 10.25 -0.87
N PHE A 75 -14.36 9.48 0.07
CA PHE A 75 -14.67 9.56 1.49
C PHE A 75 -13.48 10.19 2.21
N GLU A 76 -13.64 11.41 2.74
CA GLU A 76 -12.58 12.14 3.43
C GLU A 76 -12.30 11.54 4.82
N THR A 77 -11.03 11.34 5.12
CA THR A 77 -10.49 10.82 6.37
C THR A 77 -9.36 11.72 6.87
N LYS A 78 -8.79 11.41 8.02
CA LYS A 78 -7.51 12.00 8.43
C LYS A 78 -6.37 11.36 7.65
N GLY A 79 -5.25 12.09 7.49
CA GLY A 79 -4.09 11.57 6.78
C GLY A 79 -3.45 10.39 7.50
N LEU A 80 -3.09 9.36 6.74
CA LEU A 80 -2.25 8.25 7.15
C LEU A 80 -1.31 7.93 5.98
N GLU A 81 -0.07 8.38 6.04
CA GLU A 81 0.92 8.11 5.01
C GLU A 81 1.13 6.61 4.85
N LEU A 82 1.32 6.10 3.64
CA LEU A 82 1.41 4.68 3.32
C LEU A 82 0.20 3.86 3.81
N GLY A 83 -0.95 4.53 4.00
CA GLY A 83 -2.19 3.84 4.36
C GLY A 83 -2.62 2.88 3.26
N SER A 84 -3.25 1.81 3.65
CA SER A 84 -3.72 0.75 2.74
C SER A 84 -5.17 0.36 3.02
N SER A 85 -5.68 -0.55 2.21
CA SER A 85 -7.03 -1.09 2.31
C SER A 85 -7.03 -2.60 2.08
N ALA A 86 -8.05 -3.30 2.56
CA ALA A 86 -8.23 -4.73 2.36
C ALA A 86 -9.69 -5.09 2.08
N PHE A 87 -9.91 -6.21 1.39
CA PHE A 87 -11.23 -6.71 1.02
C PHE A 87 -11.29 -8.22 1.11
N ASN A 88 -12.23 -8.75 1.90
CA ASN A 88 -12.44 -10.19 2.08
C ASN A 88 -13.58 -10.77 1.25
N GLY A 89 -13.91 -10.15 0.11
CA GLY A 89 -15.02 -10.55 -0.76
C GLY A 89 -16.39 -9.99 -0.33
N LYS A 90 -16.51 -9.38 0.86
CA LYS A 90 -17.76 -8.83 1.38
C LYS A 90 -17.58 -7.47 2.06
N THR A 91 -16.48 -7.28 2.73
CA THR A 91 -16.22 -6.12 3.59
C THR A 91 -14.94 -5.44 3.14
N VAL A 92 -15.00 -4.14 2.94
CA VAL A 92 -13.84 -3.27 2.74
C VAL A 92 -13.39 -2.76 4.11
N PHE A 93 -12.09 -2.83 4.36
CA PHE A 93 -11.44 -2.27 5.52
C PHE A 93 -10.41 -1.23 5.07
N PHE A 94 -10.39 -0.08 5.70
CA PHE A 94 -9.40 0.98 5.50
C PHE A 94 -9.22 1.79 6.78
N GLN A 95 -8.22 2.66 6.81
CA GLN A 95 -7.81 3.33 8.04
C GLN A 95 -7.49 4.79 7.81
N ASP A 96 -7.48 5.55 8.91
CA ASP A 96 -6.89 6.88 8.97
C ASP A 96 -5.94 7.01 10.18
N GLU A 97 -5.42 8.18 10.45
CA GLU A 97 -4.55 8.48 11.60
C GLU A 97 -5.12 7.95 12.93
N THR A 98 -6.43 7.95 13.13
CA THR A 98 -7.05 7.68 14.42
C THR A 98 -8.11 6.59 14.43
N ASN A 99 -8.63 6.20 13.27
CA ASN A 99 -9.78 5.31 13.18
C ASN A 99 -9.53 4.14 12.22
N ASP A 100 -10.20 3.05 12.52
CA ASP A 100 -10.42 1.91 11.64
C ASP A 100 -11.84 1.98 11.09
N TYR A 101 -11.97 1.77 9.78
CA TYR A 101 -13.24 1.79 9.07
C TYR A 101 -13.51 0.41 8.49
N THR A 102 -14.73 -0.07 8.69
CA THR A 102 -15.20 -1.34 8.13
C THR A 102 -16.51 -1.08 7.41
N LEU A 103 -16.54 -1.29 6.10
CA LEU A 103 -17.70 -1.08 5.26
C LEU A 103 -18.19 -2.39 4.66
N SER A 104 -19.44 -2.74 4.94
CA SER A 104 -20.16 -3.85 4.32
C SER A 104 -21.54 -3.37 3.83
N THR A 105 -22.58 -3.56 4.62
CA THR A 105 -23.91 -2.95 4.43
C THR A 105 -24.08 -1.63 5.18
N GLU A 106 -23.18 -1.35 6.10
CA GLU A 106 -23.08 -0.11 6.88
C GLU A 106 -21.61 0.21 7.12
N LEU A 107 -21.30 1.48 7.29
CA LEU A 107 -19.97 1.93 7.69
C LEU A 107 -19.84 1.88 9.21
N LYS A 108 -18.85 1.12 9.69
CA LYS A 108 -18.45 1.12 11.11
C LYS A 108 -17.13 1.84 11.25
N LYS A 109 -17.09 2.77 12.20
CA LYS A 109 -15.93 3.56 12.54
C LYS A 109 -15.54 3.28 13.98
N GLU A 110 -14.32 2.83 14.18
CA GLU A 110 -13.79 2.48 15.49
C GLU A 110 -12.52 3.26 15.76
N LYS A 111 -12.49 3.96 16.90
CA LYS A 111 -11.34 4.79 17.26
C LYS A 111 -10.27 3.94 17.92
N ARG A 112 -9.01 4.06 17.44
CA ARG A 112 -7.84 3.48 18.10
C ARG A 112 -7.46 4.28 19.37
N ASP A 113 -6.80 3.61 20.29
CA ASP A 113 -6.30 4.18 21.55
C ASP A 113 -5.18 5.20 21.33
N LYS A 114 -4.34 4.99 20.29
CA LYS A 114 -3.21 5.83 19.93
C LYS A 114 -3.27 6.18 18.45
N PRO A 115 -3.04 7.46 18.07
CA PRO A 115 -2.90 7.84 16.66
C PRO A 115 -1.70 7.13 16.01
N GLN A 116 -1.84 6.81 14.71
CA GLN A 116 -0.78 6.27 13.88
C GLN A 116 -0.58 7.20 12.67
N PHE A 117 0.64 7.43 12.27
CA PHE A 117 0.94 8.42 11.23
C PHE A 117 1.43 7.79 9.92
N THR A 118 2.00 6.59 10.02
CA THR A 118 2.50 5.82 8.88
C THR A 118 1.91 4.43 8.92
N GLY A 119 1.10 4.09 7.92
CA GLY A 119 0.61 2.73 7.70
C GLY A 119 1.75 1.84 7.21
N ASP A 120 1.51 0.54 7.27
CA ASP A 120 2.42 -0.44 6.73
C ASP A 120 1.67 -1.56 6.00
N TYR A 121 0.79 -2.25 6.69
CA TYR A 121 0.07 -3.38 6.12
C TYR A 121 -1.31 -3.57 6.74
N ILE A 122 -2.25 -3.97 5.91
CA ILE A 122 -3.55 -4.50 6.34
C ILE A 122 -3.70 -5.90 5.80
N GLY A 123 -4.08 -6.82 6.66
CA GLY A 123 -4.38 -8.20 6.28
C GLY A 123 -5.67 -8.70 6.88
N GLU A 124 -6.09 -9.87 6.41
CA GLU A 124 -7.25 -10.55 6.95
C GLU A 124 -6.87 -11.46 8.11
N ASN A 125 -7.75 -11.55 9.11
CA ASN A 125 -7.74 -12.61 10.10
C ASN A 125 -8.89 -13.58 9.81
N PRO A 126 -8.65 -14.61 8.97
CA PRO A 126 -9.72 -15.52 8.53
C PRO A 126 -10.41 -16.26 9.67
N LYS A 127 -9.70 -16.48 10.78
CA LYS A 127 -10.24 -17.18 11.94
C LYS A 127 -11.37 -16.41 12.63
N ASP A 128 -11.24 -15.10 12.70
CA ASP A 128 -12.21 -14.22 13.35
C ASP A 128 -13.06 -13.43 12.33
N ASN A 129 -12.87 -13.71 11.03
CA ASN A 129 -13.47 -12.95 9.92
C ASN A 129 -13.32 -11.44 10.13
N SER A 130 -12.15 -11.02 10.52
CA SER A 130 -11.78 -9.65 10.84
C SER A 130 -10.50 -9.26 10.12
N PHE A 131 -10.04 -8.04 10.34
CA PHE A 131 -8.80 -7.52 9.78
C PHE A 131 -7.80 -7.24 10.89
N PHE A 132 -6.53 -7.22 10.52
CA PHE A 132 -5.46 -6.70 11.35
C PHE A 132 -4.69 -5.62 10.59
N SER A 133 -3.98 -4.79 11.33
CA SER A 133 -3.18 -3.70 10.77
C SER A 133 -1.81 -3.66 11.41
N ILE A 134 -0.84 -3.27 10.63
CA ILE A 134 0.54 -3.02 11.07
C ILE A 134 0.88 -1.56 10.78
N PHE A 135 1.61 -0.94 11.71
CA PHE A 135 2.08 0.43 11.59
C PHE A 135 3.55 0.49 11.99
N ASN A 136 4.37 1.12 11.19
CA ASN A 136 5.72 1.50 11.57
C ASN A 136 5.64 2.75 12.47
N THR A 137 5.81 2.56 13.78
CA THR A 137 5.47 3.59 14.79
C THR A 137 6.60 4.59 15.00
N GLY A 138 7.84 4.22 14.69
CA GLY A 138 9.03 5.03 14.90
C GLY A 138 9.91 4.51 16.04
N PHE A 139 10.82 5.35 16.50
CA PHE A 139 11.70 5.00 17.61
C PHE A 139 10.93 4.90 18.93
N ALA A 140 11.28 3.91 19.74
CA ALA A 140 10.75 3.72 21.09
C ALA A 140 10.95 4.97 21.95
N GLU A 141 10.01 5.24 22.88
CA GLU A 141 10.09 6.43 23.75
C GLU A 141 11.37 6.48 24.61
N ASN A 142 11.95 5.33 24.94
CA ASN A 142 13.21 5.21 25.66
C ASN A 142 14.45 5.40 24.76
N GLY A 143 14.28 5.55 23.45
CA GLY A 143 15.35 5.67 22.45
C GLY A 143 16.09 4.37 22.15
N GLU A 144 15.60 3.23 22.64
CA GLU A 144 16.21 1.91 22.42
C GLU A 144 15.54 1.17 21.26
N GLY A 145 15.91 1.54 20.02
CA GLY A 145 15.47 0.85 18.82
C GLY A 145 14.16 1.39 18.21
N TYR A 146 13.66 0.68 17.24
CA TYR A 146 12.46 1.01 16.49
C TYR A 146 11.31 0.09 16.90
N GLU A 147 10.08 0.60 16.82
CA GLU A 147 8.87 -0.14 17.16
C GLU A 147 7.88 -0.15 16.00
N SER A 148 7.16 -1.26 15.89
CA SER A 148 6.02 -1.41 14.98
C SER A 148 4.82 -1.94 15.75
N ASP A 149 3.67 -1.29 15.62
CA ASP A 149 2.44 -1.68 16.30
C ASP A 149 1.60 -2.62 15.43
N ILE A 150 1.03 -3.66 16.03
CA ILE A 150 0.02 -4.52 15.42
C ILE A 150 -1.30 -4.36 16.16
N TYR A 151 -2.38 -4.09 15.40
CA TYR A 151 -3.76 -4.04 15.90
C TYR A 151 -4.59 -5.13 15.25
N TRP A 152 -5.41 -5.83 16.03
CA TRP A 152 -6.34 -6.84 15.52
C TRP A 152 -7.58 -6.97 16.40
N LYS A 153 -8.56 -7.76 15.94
CA LYS A 153 -9.71 -8.15 16.76
C LYS A 153 -9.61 -9.64 17.11
N HIS A 154 -9.94 -9.95 18.35
CA HIS A 154 -10.16 -11.30 18.82
C HIS A 154 -11.44 -11.37 19.63
N ASN A 155 -12.40 -12.22 19.22
CA ASN A 155 -13.73 -12.30 19.85
C ASN A 155 -14.39 -10.91 20.00
N GLN A 156 -14.35 -10.09 18.94
CA GLN A 156 -14.86 -8.70 18.87
C GLN A 156 -14.15 -7.69 19.80
N GLN A 157 -13.11 -8.09 20.50
CA GLN A 157 -12.30 -7.18 21.32
C GLN A 157 -11.09 -6.67 20.53
N HIS A 158 -10.84 -5.38 20.62
CA HIS A 158 -9.60 -4.80 20.11
C HIS A 158 -8.41 -5.28 20.92
N LYS A 159 -7.38 -5.65 20.20
CA LYS A 159 -6.08 -6.08 20.72
C LYS A 159 -4.99 -5.26 20.07
N LYS A 160 -3.91 -5.10 20.79
CA LYS A 160 -2.68 -4.45 20.33
C LYS A 160 -1.49 -5.20 20.88
N ASP A 161 -0.43 -5.24 20.09
CA ASP A 161 0.91 -5.63 20.51
C ASP A 161 1.94 -4.75 19.80
N THR A 162 3.18 -4.73 20.29
CA THR A 162 4.27 -3.95 19.72
C THR A 162 5.44 -4.87 19.42
N LEU A 163 5.92 -4.84 18.18
CA LEU A 163 7.13 -5.52 17.74
C LEU A 163 8.32 -4.59 17.98
N PRO A 164 9.42 -5.06 18.60
CA PRO A 164 10.57 -4.24 18.94
C PRO A 164 11.55 -4.09 17.77
N PHE A 165 11.05 -3.86 16.54
CA PHE A 165 11.87 -3.67 15.34
C PHE A 165 11.11 -2.93 14.24
N PHE A 166 11.86 -2.36 13.30
CA PHE A 166 11.35 -1.89 12.02
C PHE A 166 11.04 -3.07 11.11
N ILE A 167 9.95 -2.96 10.34
CA ILE A 167 9.54 -3.99 9.39
C ILE A 167 9.99 -3.58 7.99
N GLU A 168 10.94 -4.33 7.43
CA GLU A 168 11.45 -4.13 6.07
C GLU A 168 10.43 -4.59 5.02
N THR A 169 9.92 -5.78 5.19
CA THR A 169 8.81 -6.32 4.38
C THR A 169 8.00 -7.33 5.19
N ARG A 170 6.82 -7.64 4.70
CA ARG A 170 5.81 -8.45 5.39
C ARG A 170 4.94 -9.20 4.40
N GLY A 171 4.32 -10.24 4.90
CA GLY A 171 3.36 -11.04 4.17
C GLY A 171 2.47 -11.83 5.10
N GLN A 172 1.49 -12.49 4.54
CA GLN A 172 0.52 -13.28 5.31
C GLN A 172 0.28 -14.63 4.66
N HIS A 173 0.16 -15.65 5.51
CA HIS A 173 -0.44 -16.92 5.11
C HIS A 173 -1.38 -17.42 6.22
N LYS A 174 -2.68 -17.50 5.92
CA LYS A 174 -3.73 -17.85 6.91
C LYS A 174 -3.67 -16.88 8.09
N ASN A 175 -3.52 -17.40 9.32
CA ASN A 175 -3.45 -16.62 10.56
C ASN A 175 -2.01 -16.24 10.96
N ASN A 176 -1.04 -16.51 10.11
CA ASN A 176 0.36 -16.17 10.38
C ASN A 176 0.75 -14.94 9.56
N ILE A 177 1.31 -13.98 10.25
CA ILE A 177 1.96 -12.81 9.67
C ILE A 177 3.45 -13.10 9.67
N TYR A 178 4.10 -12.84 8.56
CA TYR A 178 5.55 -12.95 8.43
C TYR A 178 6.11 -11.55 8.24
N THR A 179 7.14 -11.21 8.99
CA THR A 179 7.82 -9.90 8.92
C THR A 179 9.32 -10.11 8.88
N ILE A 180 10.02 -9.29 8.12
CA ILE A 180 11.49 -9.24 8.13
C ILE A 180 11.91 -7.98 8.87
N SER A 181 12.84 -8.13 9.80
CA SER A 181 13.59 -7.02 10.39
C SER A 181 15.02 -7.04 9.87
N GLY A 182 15.64 -5.86 9.78
CA GLY A 182 17.03 -5.68 9.40
C GLY A 182 17.81 -4.94 10.47
N ASP A 183 19.05 -5.38 10.72
CA ASP A 183 20.04 -4.71 11.54
C ASP A 183 21.31 -4.47 10.74
N VAL A 184 21.92 -3.31 10.90
CA VAL A 184 23.20 -2.94 10.30
C VAL A 184 24.29 -2.98 11.34
N THR A 185 25.37 -3.69 11.06
CA THR A 185 26.57 -3.68 11.87
C THR A 185 27.75 -3.15 11.06
N THR A 186 28.45 -2.15 11.60
CA THR A 186 29.64 -1.57 10.98
C THR A 186 30.89 -2.13 11.66
N ASP A 187 31.80 -2.74 10.90
CA ASP A 187 33.10 -3.14 11.46
C ASP A 187 33.91 -1.88 11.79
N GLU A 188 34.30 -1.73 13.06
CA GLU A 188 35.06 -0.57 13.54
C GLU A 188 36.46 -0.45 12.91
N LYS A 189 36.99 -1.50 12.30
CA LYS A 189 38.36 -1.52 11.78
C LYS A 189 38.47 -1.02 10.34
N ASP A 190 37.54 -1.39 9.50
CA ASP A 190 37.57 -1.06 8.06
C ASP A 190 36.35 -0.27 7.60
N GLY A 191 35.36 -0.05 8.48
CA GLY A 191 34.13 0.67 8.17
C GLY A 191 33.18 -0.11 7.26
N HIS A 192 33.40 -1.43 7.10
CA HIS A 192 32.52 -2.27 6.28
C HIS A 192 31.18 -2.49 6.99
N GLU A 193 30.09 -2.23 6.28
CA GLU A 193 28.73 -2.51 6.75
C GLU A 193 28.33 -3.93 6.36
N SER A 194 27.70 -4.62 7.28
CA SER A 194 27.07 -5.90 7.05
C SER A 194 25.63 -5.86 7.55
N TYR A 195 24.73 -6.46 6.79
CA TYR A 195 23.30 -6.45 7.05
C TYR A 195 22.87 -7.81 7.57
N THR A 196 22.20 -7.83 8.70
CA THR A 196 21.64 -9.07 9.28
C THR A 196 20.13 -8.96 9.24
N PHE A 197 19.47 -9.90 8.60
CA PHE A 197 18.03 -9.99 8.52
C PHE A 197 17.49 -11.12 9.35
N ALA A 198 16.32 -10.92 9.94
CA ALA A 198 15.60 -11.96 10.67
C ALA A 198 14.15 -12.06 10.19
N LEU A 199 13.71 -13.28 9.90
CA LEU A 199 12.32 -13.60 9.59
C LEU A 199 11.58 -13.96 10.87
N HIS A 200 10.54 -13.20 11.17
CA HIS A 200 9.64 -13.43 12.29
C HIS A 200 8.30 -13.96 11.82
N LYS A 201 7.68 -14.81 12.64
CA LYS A 201 6.30 -15.22 12.47
C LYS A 201 5.48 -14.78 13.66
N THR A 202 4.45 -13.99 13.42
CA THR A 202 3.46 -13.59 14.43
C THR A 202 2.15 -14.32 14.17
N THR A 203 1.62 -14.97 15.20
CA THR A 203 0.30 -15.60 15.16
C THR A 203 -0.65 -14.84 16.05
N LEU A 204 -1.74 -14.36 15.47
CA LEU A 204 -2.77 -13.61 16.19
C LEU A 204 -3.79 -14.52 16.87
N SER A 205 -4.05 -14.25 18.16
CA SER A 205 -5.04 -14.92 18.98
C SER A 205 -5.55 -13.97 20.08
N ALA A 206 -5.84 -14.44 21.29
CA ALA A 206 -6.09 -13.58 22.44
C ALA A 206 -4.89 -12.66 22.76
N GLU A 207 -3.69 -13.15 22.44
CA GLU A 207 -2.41 -12.42 22.48
C GLU A 207 -1.67 -12.68 21.17
N ALA A 208 -0.85 -11.76 20.72
CA ALA A 208 0.07 -12.00 19.61
C ALA A 208 1.26 -12.82 20.11
N LYS A 209 1.68 -13.80 19.31
CA LYS A 209 2.88 -14.58 19.60
C LYS A 209 3.85 -14.47 18.45
N THR A 210 4.93 -13.74 18.66
CA THR A 210 6.01 -13.56 17.69
C THR A 210 7.18 -14.48 18.03
N VAL A 211 7.70 -15.16 17.02
CA VAL A 211 8.88 -16.02 17.11
C VAL A 211 9.77 -15.78 15.89
N GLU A 212 11.07 -15.68 16.13
CA GLU A 212 12.05 -15.71 15.03
C GLU A 212 12.10 -17.11 14.43
N ILE A 213 12.06 -17.22 13.10
CA ILE A 213 12.11 -18.48 12.35
C ILE A 213 13.53 -18.76 11.88
N MET A 214 14.17 -17.75 11.30
CA MET A 214 15.52 -17.85 10.75
C MET A 214 16.13 -16.45 10.67
N SER A 215 17.46 -16.40 10.55
CA SER A 215 18.22 -15.19 10.24
C SER A 215 19.32 -15.49 9.22
N TRP A 216 19.70 -14.46 8.46
CA TRP A 216 20.77 -14.55 7.44
C TRP A 216 21.49 -13.21 7.34
N ASN A 217 22.68 -13.25 6.74
CA ASN A 217 23.46 -12.04 6.47
C ASN A 217 23.46 -11.76 4.97
N ASP A 218 23.43 -10.48 4.61
CA ASP A 218 23.72 -10.00 3.26
C ASP A 218 24.92 -9.04 3.33
N SER A 219 25.76 -9.05 2.30
CA SER A 219 26.90 -8.14 2.18
C SER A 219 26.51 -6.80 1.59
N ASP A 220 25.35 -6.71 1.01
CA ASP A 220 24.82 -5.53 0.34
C ASP A 220 23.53 -5.08 1.05
N GLU A 221 23.19 -3.81 0.93
CA GLU A 221 21.94 -3.26 1.44
C GLU A 221 20.79 -3.54 0.45
N PRO A 222 19.91 -4.54 0.70
CA PRO A 222 18.77 -4.77 -0.14
C PRO A 222 17.65 -3.78 0.20
N LEU A 223 16.94 -3.36 -0.84
CA LEU A 223 15.71 -2.59 -0.71
C LEU A 223 14.51 -3.47 -1.08
N PRO A 224 13.70 -3.93 -0.13
CA PRO A 224 12.48 -4.67 -0.44
C PRO A 224 11.48 -3.81 -1.21
N LEU A 225 10.97 -4.35 -2.32
CA LEU A 225 10.08 -3.66 -3.26
C LEU A 225 8.67 -4.27 -3.31
N SER A 226 8.41 -5.36 -2.59
CA SER A 226 7.08 -5.97 -2.53
C SER A 226 6.78 -6.60 -1.18
N HIS A 227 5.51 -6.90 -0.96
CA HIS A 227 5.10 -7.83 0.09
C HIS A 227 5.65 -9.24 -0.14
N MET A 228 5.73 -10.04 0.93
CA MET A 228 6.06 -11.46 0.83
C MET A 228 4.82 -12.28 0.44
N HIS A 229 5.00 -13.21 -0.49
CA HIS A 229 3.99 -14.14 -0.97
C HIS A 229 4.33 -15.56 -0.52
N TYR A 230 3.39 -16.22 0.12
CA TYR A 230 3.56 -17.62 0.55
C TYR A 230 3.18 -18.60 -0.56
N PHE A 231 4.08 -19.51 -0.89
CA PHE A 231 3.82 -20.63 -1.80
C PHE A 231 4.65 -21.87 -1.41
N ASN A 232 4.01 -23.02 -1.20
CA ASN A 232 4.65 -24.32 -0.95
C ASN A 232 5.71 -24.33 0.17
N ASN A 233 5.45 -23.72 1.32
CA ASN A 233 6.38 -23.53 2.45
C ASN A 233 7.56 -22.60 2.17
N HIS A 234 7.48 -21.77 1.16
CA HIS A 234 8.40 -20.70 0.88
C HIS A 234 7.70 -19.35 1.00
N LEU A 235 8.46 -18.30 1.27
CA LEU A 235 8.04 -16.92 1.15
C LEU A 235 8.90 -16.25 0.07
N TYR A 236 8.24 -15.62 -0.89
CA TYR A 236 8.90 -14.93 -2.00
C TYR A 236 8.61 -13.44 -1.94
N TYR A 237 9.61 -12.61 -2.21
CA TYR A 237 9.42 -11.18 -2.38
C TYR A 237 10.42 -10.60 -3.39
N LEU A 238 10.12 -9.41 -3.88
CA LEU A 238 10.99 -8.64 -4.77
C LEU A 238 11.86 -7.72 -3.94
N ASP A 239 13.16 -7.67 -4.23
CA ASP A 239 14.08 -6.66 -3.76
C ASP A 239 14.97 -6.12 -4.89
N THR A 240 15.74 -5.08 -4.58
CA THR A 240 16.84 -4.59 -5.42
C THR A 240 18.08 -4.35 -4.59
N VAL A 241 19.23 -4.61 -5.20
CA VAL A 241 20.54 -4.38 -4.61
C VAL A 241 21.41 -3.61 -5.59
N SER A 242 22.10 -2.59 -5.09
CA SER A 242 23.07 -1.82 -5.87
C SER A 242 24.47 -2.39 -5.71
N ARG A 243 25.08 -2.82 -6.80
CA ARG A 243 26.44 -3.41 -6.82
C ARG A 243 27.32 -2.70 -7.83
N LYS A 244 28.32 -1.93 -7.36
CA LYS A 244 29.30 -1.22 -8.19
C LYS A 244 28.66 -0.32 -9.27
N GLU A 245 28.49 -0.83 -10.50
CA GLU A 245 28.00 -0.09 -11.66
C GLU A 245 26.59 -0.53 -12.09
N LYS A 246 25.97 -1.47 -11.39
CA LYS A 246 24.67 -2.02 -11.74
C LYS A 246 23.77 -2.18 -10.53
N SER A 247 22.46 -2.22 -10.78
CA SER A 247 21.44 -2.67 -9.84
C SER A 247 20.84 -3.98 -10.30
N GLU A 248 20.68 -4.89 -9.37
CA GLU A 248 20.08 -6.21 -9.57
C GLU A 248 18.68 -6.21 -8.95
N PHE A 249 17.66 -6.55 -9.74
CA PHE A 249 16.30 -6.80 -9.28
C PHE A 249 16.15 -8.31 -9.08
N ARG A 250 15.83 -8.71 -7.85
CA ARG A 250 15.90 -10.11 -7.44
C ARG A 250 14.56 -10.59 -6.87
N MET A 251 14.26 -11.85 -7.09
CA MET A 251 13.29 -12.58 -6.29
C MET A 251 14.05 -13.25 -5.14
N VAL A 252 13.71 -12.91 -3.92
CA VAL A 252 14.22 -13.60 -2.72
C VAL A 252 13.30 -14.76 -2.37
N ASP A 253 13.87 -15.90 -2.06
CA ASP A 253 13.22 -17.16 -1.67
C ASP A 253 13.63 -17.54 -0.25
N LEU A 254 12.67 -17.57 0.67
CA LEU A 254 12.86 -17.99 2.06
C LEU A 254 12.23 -19.37 2.27
N ASP A 255 13.06 -20.43 2.26
CA ASP A 255 12.61 -21.80 2.57
C ASP A 255 12.35 -21.96 4.07
N LEU A 256 11.08 -21.99 4.46
CA LEU A 256 10.67 -22.11 5.86
C LEU A 256 10.97 -23.46 6.47
N LYS A 257 11.14 -24.51 5.66
CA LYS A 257 11.43 -25.86 6.12
C LYS A 257 12.91 -26.06 6.42
N ASN A 258 13.78 -25.61 5.49
CA ASN A 258 15.23 -25.77 5.60
C ASN A 258 15.88 -24.56 6.29
N LYS A 259 15.13 -23.46 6.50
CA LYS A 259 15.59 -22.20 7.10
C LYS A 259 16.77 -21.61 6.30
N GLN A 260 16.58 -21.49 5.01
CA GLN A 260 17.56 -20.95 4.06
C GLN A 260 16.96 -19.76 3.32
N ALA A 261 17.80 -18.77 3.05
CA ALA A 261 17.49 -17.64 2.20
C ALA A 261 18.34 -17.75 0.95
N ASP A 262 17.71 -17.73 -0.21
CA ASP A 262 18.34 -17.72 -1.52
C ASP A 262 17.78 -16.57 -2.35
N ASP A 263 18.49 -16.13 -3.37
CA ASP A 263 18.00 -15.10 -4.29
C ASP A 263 18.21 -15.50 -5.76
N GLN A 264 17.34 -14.98 -6.61
CA GLN A 264 17.36 -15.19 -8.06
C GLN A 264 17.27 -13.84 -8.76
N ILE A 265 18.31 -13.48 -9.54
CA ILE A 265 18.27 -12.26 -10.36
C ILE A 265 17.21 -12.42 -11.45
N ILE A 266 16.27 -11.47 -11.51
CA ILE A 266 15.25 -11.38 -12.55
C ILE A 266 15.80 -10.60 -13.74
N PHE A 267 16.39 -9.43 -13.47
CA PHE A 267 17.11 -8.61 -14.47
C PHE A 267 18.09 -7.66 -13.78
N GLU A 268 18.98 -7.09 -14.59
CA GLU A 268 19.97 -6.08 -14.17
C GLU A 268 19.79 -4.81 -14.99
N THR A 269 20.17 -3.67 -14.39
CA THR A 269 20.25 -2.36 -15.08
C THR A 269 21.51 -1.63 -14.68
N ALA A 270 21.92 -0.63 -15.46
CA ALA A 270 22.98 0.29 -15.04
C ALA A 270 22.55 1.07 -13.79
N LEU A 271 23.49 1.37 -12.89
CA LEU A 271 23.19 2.04 -11.62
C LEU A 271 22.51 3.39 -11.82
N GLU A 272 22.92 4.16 -12.84
CA GLU A 272 22.33 5.45 -13.18
C GLU A 272 20.89 5.37 -13.72
N GLU A 273 20.44 4.19 -14.12
CA GLU A 273 19.09 3.95 -14.62
C GLU A 273 18.15 3.33 -13.58
N THR A 274 18.65 3.02 -12.38
CA THR A 274 17.90 2.28 -11.35
C THR A 274 16.55 2.92 -11.06
N ASP A 275 16.52 4.24 -10.86
CA ASP A 275 15.29 4.97 -10.52
C ASP A 275 14.20 4.82 -11.57
N ASP A 276 14.57 4.68 -12.85
CA ASP A 276 13.61 4.46 -13.94
C ASP A 276 12.92 3.10 -13.87
N PHE A 277 13.56 2.11 -13.23
CA PHE A 277 13.05 0.74 -13.11
C PHE A 277 12.41 0.46 -11.75
N LEU A 278 12.61 1.35 -10.76
CA LEU A 278 11.92 1.18 -9.47
C LEU A 278 10.40 1.19 -9.68
N PRO A 279 9.69 0.19 -9.16
CA PRO A 279 8.24 0.15 -9.26
C PRO A 279 7.57 1.39 -8.65
N HIS A 280 6.47 1.81 -9.24
CA HIS A 280 5.75 2.99 -8.78
C HIS A 280 4.93 2.76 -7.51
N SER A 281 4.31 1.59 -7.38
CA SER A 281 3.56 1.23 -6.18
C SER A 281 4.51 0.91 -5.03
N VAL A 282 4.08 1.19 -3.80
CA VAL A 282 4.97 1.02 -2.64
C VAL A 282 5.22 -0.46 -2.32
N HIS A 283 4.21 -1.33 -2.49
CA HIS A 283 4.30 -2.69 -1.94
C HIS A 283 3.71 -3.81 -2.80
N LYS A 284 2.86 -3.50 -3.77
CA LYS A 284 2.14 -4.49 -4.56
C LYS A 284 2.76 -4.76 -5.93
N ASN A 285 4.10 -4.74 -6.02
CA ASN A 285 4.83 -4.84 -7.29
C ASN A 285 5.09 -6.27 -7.75
N ALA A 286 4.75 -7.25 -6.92
CA ALA A 286 4.91 -8.66 -7.23
C ALA A 286 3.68 -9.47 -6.86
N HIS A 287 3.55 -10.65 -7.47
CA HIS A 287 2.44 -11.57 -7.29
C HIS A 287 2.84 -12.99 -7.65
N ILE A 288 2.18 -13.98 -7.04
CA ILE A 288 2.31 -15.38 -7.46
C ILE A 288 0.99 -15.85 -8.07
N ASP A 289 1.04 -16.23 -9.35
CA ASP A 289 -0.03 -17.00 -10.01
C ASP A 289 0.49 -18.39 -10.37
N LYS A 290 -0.17 -19.42 -9.84
CA LYS A 290 0.22 -20.83 -9.97
C LYS A 290 1.65 -21.09 -9.46
N ASP A 291 2.60 -21.32 -10.34
CA ASP A 291 3.99 -21.62 -10.06
C ASP A 291 4.96 -20.57 -10.65
N LYS A 292 4.44 -19.36 -10.88
CA LYS A 292 5.23 -18.23 -11.37
C LYS A 292 5.14 -17.05 -10.41
N PHE A 293 6.28 -16.48 -10.13
CA PHE A 293 6.40 -15.18 -9.49
C PHE A 293 6.45 -14.10 -10.57
N TYR A 294 5.50 -13.19 -10.55
CA TYR A 294 5.43 -12.04 -11.47
C TYR A 294 5.89 -10.78 -10.76
N MET A 295 6.50 -9.87 -11.51
CA MET A 295 6.78 -8.50 -11.07
C MET A 295 6.54 -7.50 -12.20
N ILE A 296 6.28 -6.24 -11.82
CA ILE A 296 6.24 -5.11 -12.74
C ILE A 296 7.30 -4.09 -12.32
N ASP A 297 8.04 -3.53 -13.29
CA ASP A 297 8.99 -2.44 -13.07
C ASP A 297 8.38 -1.05 -13.35
N GLY A 298 9.14 0.01 -13.04
CA GLY A 298 8.74 1.41 -13.26
C GLY A 298 8.56 1.79 -14.73
N LYS A 299 9.14 1.04 -15.66
CA LYS A 299 8.95 1.23 -17.11
C LYS A 299 7.73 0.47 -17.66
N GLY A 300 7.00 -0.26 -16.80
CA GLY A 300 5.85 -1.06 -17.21
C GLY A 300 6.22 -2.39 -17.88
N ASN A 301 7.44 -2.88 -17.67
CA ASN A 301 7.77 -4.24 -18.08
C ASN A 301 7.29 -5.23 -17.02
N VAL A 302 6.63 -6.29 -17.46
CA VAL A 302 6.21 -7.40 -16.62
C VAL A 302 7.12 -8.58 -16.86
N TYR A 303 7.71 -9.07 -15.78
CA TYR A 303 8.61 -10.25 -15.77
C TYR A 303 7.93 -11.39 -15.03
N SER A 304 8.36 -12.61 -15.34
CA SER A 304 8.02 -13.78 -14.51
C SER A 304 9.26 -14.63 -14.24
N THR A 305 9.26 -15.27 -13.06
CA THR A 305 10.21 -16.32 -12.67
C THR A 305 9.42 -17.60 -12.41
N ASP A 306 9.76 -18.68 -13.07
CA ASP A 306 9.20 -20.01 -12.80
C ASP A 306 9.79 -20.54 -11.49
N LEU A 307 8.95 -20.76 -10.49
CA LEU A 307 9.36 -21.13 -9.13
C LEU A 307 9.93 -22.55 -9.01
N ARG A 308 9.79 -23.39 -10.06
CA ARG A 308 10.35 -24.75 -10.07
C ARG A 308 11.73 -24.78 -10.70
N THR A 309 11.98 -23.92 -11.69
CA THR A 309 13.23 -23.94 -12.49
C THR A 309 14.15 -22.77 -12.20
N GLY A 310 13.66 -21.71 -11.55
CA GLY A 310 14.37 -20.44 -11.34
C GLY A 310 14.53 -19.62 -12.63
N SER A 311 13.90 -20.00 -13.74
CA SER A 311 14.06 -19.30 -15.01
C SER A 311 13.25 -18.02 -15.07
N SER A 312 13.92 -16.88 -15.24
CA SER A 312 13.29 -15.56 -15.37
C SER A 312 13.22 -15.12 -16.82
N LYS A 313 12.14 -14.41 -17.17
CA LYS A 313 11.96 -13.78 -18.49
C LYS A 313 11.04 -12.58 -18.43
N LYS A 314 11.22 -11.64 -19.36
CA LYS A 314 10.25 -10.60 -19.65
C LYS A 314 9.06 -11.24 -20.39
N GLU A 315 7.85 -11.07 -19.85
CA GLU A 315 6.62 -11.60 -20.46
C GLU A 315 6.05 -10.61 -21.48
N PHE A 316 5.83 -9.37 -21.05
CA PHE A 316 5.29 -8.32 -21.92
C PHE A 316 5.67 -6.92 -21.41
N HIS A 317 5.29 -5.92 -22.18
CA HIS A 317 5.44 -4.51 -21.81
C HIS A 317 4.08 -3.81 -21.93
N ILE A 318 3.71 -3.09 -20.88
CA ILE A 318 2.52 -2.25 -20.85
C ILE A 318 2.77 -1.02 -21.72
N LYS A 319 1.90 -0.82 -22.72
CA LYS A 319 2.06 0.26 -23.71
C LYS A 319 1.59 1.65 -23.22
N THR A 320 1.33 1.79 -21.94
CA THR A 320 0.94 3.08 -21.37
C THR A 320 2.20 3.92 -21.15
N GLU A 321 2.23 5.11 -21.67
CA GLU A 321 3.32 6.05 -21.44
C GLU A 321 3.15 6.68 -20.05
N PHE A 322 3.93 6.21 -19.08
CA PHE A 322 4.04 6.82 -17.76
C PHE A 322 5.04 7.96 -17.81
N GLN A 323 4.70 9.08 -17.16
CA GLN A 323 5.62 10.17 -16.93
C GLN A 323 6.21 10.09 -15.52
N PRO A 324 7.40 10.63 -15.26
CA PRO A 324 8.07 10.53 -13.95
C PRO A 324 7.28 11.06 -12.74
N HIS A 325 6.16 11.72 -12.97
CA HIS A 325 5.31 12.30 -11.92
C HIS A 325 3.89 11.71 -11.90
N ASP A 326 3.65 10.67 -12.69
CA ASP A 326 2.36 9.99 -12.68
C ASP A 326 2.26 9.12 -11.43
N PHE A 327 1.08 9.11 -10.82
CA PHE A 327 0.79 8.18 -9.74
C PHE A 327 0.30 6.87 -10.36
N VAL A 328 0.99 5.79 -10.03
CA VAL A 328 0.68 4.45 -10.52
C VAL A 328 0.57 3.50 -9.36
N GLU A 329 -0.63 2.92 -9.19
CA GLU A 329 -0.86 1.89 -8.19
C GLU A 329 -1.21 0.57 -8.88
N VAL A 330 -0.81 -0.51 -8.23
CA VAL A 330 -0.92 -1.87 -8.75
C VAL A 330 -1.72 -2.73 -7.80
N ASP A 331 -2.58 -3.57 -8.33
CA ASP A 331 -3.18 -4.70 -7.61
C ASP A 331 -3.22 -5.93 -8.51
N TRP A 332 -3.18 -7.10 -7.91
CA TRP A 332 -3.18 -8.37 -8.60
C TRP A 332 -4.30 -9.24 -8.05
N ARG A 333 -5.04 -9.85 -8.96
CA ARG A 333 -6.08 -10.79 -8.56
C ARG A 333 -6.14 -11.94 -9.57
N ASP A 334 -6.01 -13.16 -9.07
CA ASP A 334 -5.92 -14.34 -9.91
C ASP A 334 -4.82 -14.18 -10.98
N HIS A 335 -5.15 -14.30 -12.26
CA HIS A 335 -4.23 -14.14 -13.39
C HIS A 335 -4.32 -12.76 -14.06
N TYR A 336 -4.80 -11.75 -13.33
CA TYR A 336 -4.92 -10.38 -13.82
C TYR A 336 -4.04 -9.41 -13.06
N LEU A 337 -3.43 -8.50 -13.81
CA LEU A 337 -2.77 -7.30 -13.30
C LEU A 337 -3.72 -6.11 -13.50
N TYR A 338 -3.98 -5.41 -12.42
CA TYR A 338 -4.73 -4.15 -12.42
C TYR A 338 -3.78 -2.99 -12.20
N LEU A 339 -3.91 -1.98 -13.04
CA LEU A 339 -3.08 -0.81 -13.02
C LEU A 339 -3.96 0.43 -12.94
N TYR A 340 -3.91 1.14 -11.83
CA TYR A 340 -4.48 2.46 -11.70
C TYR A 340 -3.40 3.49 -11.97
N PHE A 341 -3.66 4.41 -12.87
CA PHE A 341 -2.78 5.53 -13.09
C PHE A 341 -3.57 6.84 -13.11
N ASN A 342 -2.89 7.88 -12.66
CA ASN A 342 -3.41 9.21 -12.63
C ASN A 342 -2.34 10.17 -13.15
N THR A 343 -2.57 10.68 -14.34
CA THR A 343 -1.74 11.68 -15.02
C THR A 343 -2.39 13.06 -14.86
N THR A 344 -1.70 14.10 -15.31
CA THR A 344 -2.22 15.49 -15.27
C THR A 344 -3.60 15.63 -15.92
N ASP A 345 -3.89 14.81 -16.93
CA ASP A 345 -5.08 14.95 -17.79
C ASP A 345 -6.05 13.76 -17.70
N LYS A 346 -5.66 12.64 -17.12
CA LYS A 346 -6.42 11.38 -17.18
C LYS A 346 -6.19 10.51 -15.96
N SER A 347 -7.27 9.95 -15.47
CA SER A 347 -7.23 8.85 -14.50
C SER A 347 -7.90 7.62 -15.12
N ALA A 348 -7.30 6.46 -15.01
CA ALA A 348 -7.88 5.22 -15.51
C ALA A 348 -7.44 4.00 -14.69
N LEU A 349 -8.27 2.98 -14.72
CA LEU A 349 -7.98 1.63 -14.27
C LEU A 349 -7.90 0.71 -15.49
N GLU A 350 -6.75 0.09 -15.70
CA GLU A 350 -6.53 -0.88 -16.78
C GLU A 350 -6.37 -2.29 -16.22
N THR A 351 -6.85 -3.28 -16.95
CA THR A 351 -6.72 -4.69 -16.60
C THR A 351 -5.96 -5.43 -17.69
N TYR A 352 -4.95 -6.18 -17.30
CA TYR A 352 -4.11 -6.98 -18.19
C TYR A 352 -4.18 -8.46 -17.83
N ASP A 353 -4.30 -9.32 -18.83
CA ASP A 353 -4.18 -10.77 -18.68
C ASP A 353 -2.70 -11.17 -18.61
N LEU A 354 -2.28 -11.86 -17.55
CA LEU A 354 -0.89 -12.27 -17.35
C LEU A 354 -0.38 -13.32 -18.35
N THR A 355 -1.29 -14.04 -19.01
CA THR A 355 -0.92 -15.08 -19.95
C THR A 355 -0.63 -14.52 -21.33
N SER A 356 -1.50 -13.61 -21.80
CA SER A 356 -1.38 -13.00 -23.12
C SER A 356 -0.61 -11.69 -23.14
N GLY A 357 -0.55 -10.97 -22.00
CA GLY A 357 -0.05 -9.60 -21.90
C GLY A 357 -0.97 -8.58 -22.54
N GLU A 358 -2.19 -8.97 -22.93
CA GLU A 358 -3.14 -8.08 -23.56
C GLU A 358 -3.93 -7.28 -22.51
N ARG A 359 -4.15 -5.99 -22.81
CA ARG A 359 -5.11 -5.20 -22.04
C ARG A 359 -6.53 -5.65 -22.40
N ILE A 360 -7.24 -6.21 -21.42
CA ILE A 360 -8.59 -6.73 -21.60
C ILE A 360 -9.67 -5.72 -21.24
N ASP A 361 -9.35 -4.74 -20.39
CA ASP A 361 -10.29 -3.69 -20.01
C ASP A 361 -9.57 -2.37 -19.71
N ARG A 362 -10.33 -1.26 -19.87
CA ARG A 362 -9.92 0.08 -19.48
C ARG A 362 -11.15 0.88 -19.05
N LEU A 363 -11.15 1.27 -17.79
CA LEU A 363 -12.15 2.13 -17.19
C LEU A 363 -11.58 3.54 -16.99
N GLU A 364 -12.11 4.54 -17.69
CA GLU A 364 -11.75 5.94 -17.45
C GLU A 364 -12.42 6.45 -16.17
N ILE A 365 -11.63 7.10 -15.30
CA ILE A 365 -12.10 7.53 -13.98
C ILE A 365 -12.26 9.04 -13.98
N LYS A 366 -13.34 9.50 -13.39
CA LYS A 366 -13.72 10.91 -13.30
C LYS A 366 -13.87 11.33 -11.84
N GLY A 367 -13.56 12.59 -11.54
CA GLY A 367 -13.77 13.19 -10.23
C GLY A 367 -12.59 13.06 -9.26
N VAL A 368 -11.52 12.36 -9.63
CA VAL A 368 -10.30 12.25 -8.81
C VAL A 368 -9.43 13.50 -8.91
N GLU A 369 -9.42 14.17 -10.05
CA GLU A 369 -8.57 15.33 -10.34
C GLU A 369 -8.81 16.49 -9.36
N GLU A 370 -10.05 16.67 -8.90
CA GLU A 370 -10.38 17.68 -7.90
C GLU A 370 -9.75 17.41 -6.54
N ILE A 371 -9.72 16.14 -6.13
CA ILE A 371 -9.11 15.69 -4.85
C ILE A 371 -7.64 16.05 -4.85
N LEU A 372 -6.93 15.65 -5.89
CA LEU A 372 -5.49 15.84 -6.04
C LEU A 372 -5.11 17.31 -6.12
N LYS A 373 -5.83 18.07 -6.95
CA LYS A 373 -5.58 19.48 -7.18
C LYS A 373 -5.78 20.34 -5.92
N LYS A 374 -6.76 19.97 -5.07
CA LYS A 374 -7.10 20.76 -3.87
C LYS A 374 -6.32 20.37 -2.63
N ASN A 375 -5.89 19.09 -2.49
CA ASN A 375 -5.44 18.55 -1.20
C ASN A 375 -3.97 18.16 -1.13
N LYS A 376 -3.21 18.16 -2.22
CA LYS A 376 -1.80 17.74 -2.28
C LYS A 376 -1.59 16.36 -1.64
N VAL A 377 -2.40 15.40 -2.04
CA VAL A 377 -2.36 14.01 -1.59
C VAL A 377 -1.66 13.14 -2.64
N TYR A 378 -1.12 12.02 -2.20
CA TYR A 378 -0.49 10.97 -3.00
C TYR A 378 -1.32 9.71 -2.90
N SER A 379 -1.37 8.91 -3.96
CA SER A 379 -1.91 7.55 -3.86
C SER A 379 -0.92 6.63 -3.13
N TYR A 380 -1.43 5.69 -2.37
CA TYR A 380 -0.63 4.72 -1.62
C TYR A 380 -1.13 3.29 -1.77
N ASP A 381 -2.34 3.11 -2.26
CA ASP A 381 -2.89 1.76 -2.41
C ASP A 381 -4.02 1.71 -3.45
N LEU A 382 -4.05 0.63 -4.21
CA LEU A 382 -5.16 0.21 -5.04
C LEU A 382 -5.71 -1.11 -4.50
N LEU A 383 -7.01 -1.20 -4.34
CA LEU A 383 -7.73 -2.39 -3.93
C LEU A 383 -8.83 -2.72 -4.95
N ILE A 384 -8.76 -3.86 -5.56
CA ILE A 384 -9.79 -4.36 -6.48
C ILE A 384 -10.89 -5.09 -5.69
N LEU A 385 -12.16 -4.81 -6.00
CA LEU A 385 -13.31 -5.36 -5.29
C LEU A 385 -14.03 -6.49 -6.05
N LYS A 386 -13.78 -6.61 -7.38
CA LYS A 386 -14.48 -7.60 -8.25
C LYS A 386 -13.51 -8.36 -9.12
#